data_1327f3cc1c8b3ca8454654aff404c5fd
#
_entry.id   1327f3cc1c8b3ca8454654aff404c5fd
#
_cell.length_a   1.000
_cell.length_b   1.000
_cell.length_c   1.000
_cell.angle_alpha   90.00
_cell.angle_beta   90.00
_cell.angle_gamma   90.00
#
_symmetry.space_group_name_H-M   'P 1'
#
loop_
_entity.id
_entity.type
_entity.pdbx_description
1 polymer ?
#
loop_
_entity_poly.entity_id
_entity_poly.type
_entity_poly.pdbx_seq_one_letter_code
_entity_poly.pdbx_strand_id
1 'polypeptide(L)'
;MNKTEQSLKVKIVNAICGSGKSYKLKQYIKTNPDKKALIAVPTHDLASQTQSDLQKLGIPAYHNQVDKGESATRSLINALDNDFGRNVVIVTHECLLHFCLYAYRDERTQNKLRLFDIYIDEIPSAWYGAEIDYKNEEYRNSNFPFLGWLDERDGLRFVRDEDREKFLAYYESEHANSKLLKQALFALLTGQGMLLEEDKYFFSFTANPILYSALWAKSFTVLGANVGISEFAYAAKTILNTEITLADDELQPDLMRHVHTDTKRIELIPVFGQKCTKKLLSEHYSDILNGTRRALRDSFIYTSNNDEQYSNGFYYASHADDVLEGGERVSMASYGLNHYQHLHKAAFLGCANLDGTTIGHWRRYCDLNGWDWAELEEKRQAALNYEKVYQFVSRCSVRVRGNSNKQVYIVPDVGCAEYLKQHYFQDAVIKPAMIKTERKKRDTSKGDSKLQLIKGLLDEGYKQSQIIAITGFKENSVKGYLKRIRKAA
;
A
#
# COMPACT_ATOMS: atom_id res chain seq x y z
N MET A 1 -18.99 -6.68 -21.36
CA MET A 1 -19.43 -7.77 -20.44
C MET A 1 -20.71 -7.32 -19.78
N ASN A 2 -21.83 -8.04 -19.99
CA ASN A 2 -23.06 -7.80 -19.24
C ASN A 2 -22.79 -8.07 -17.76
N LYS A 3 -22.82 -7.02 -16.97
CA LYS A 3 -22.77 -7.09 -15.51
C LYS A 3 -24.06 -7.75 -15.04
N THR A 4 -24.05 -9.05 -14.84
CA THR A 4 -25.01 -9.69 -13.94
C THR A 4 -24.77 -9.09 -12.55
N GLU A 5 -25.82 -8.62 -11.91
CA GLU A 5 -25.86 -7.91 -10.62
C GLU A 5 -25.44 -8.76 -9.40
N GLN A 6 -24.66 -9.81 -9.57
CA GLN A 6 -24.08 -10.51 -8.41
C GLN A 6 -22.94 -9.70 -7.86
N SER A 7 -23.13 -9.09 -6.68
CA SER A 7 -22.05 -8.46 -5.94
C SER A 7 -20.94 -9.48 -5.72
N LEU A 8 -19.73 -9.11 -6.09
CA LEU A 8 -18.54 -9.92 -5.83
C LEU A 8 -18.37 -10.10 -4.32
N LYS A 9 -18.09 -11.33 -3.87
CA LYS A 9 -17.88 -11.62 -2.45
C LYS A 9 -16.40 -11.88 -2.16
N VAL A 10 -15.85 -11.12 -1.22
CA VAL A 10 -14.52 -11.35 -0.63
C VAL A 10 -14.70 -11.77 0.82
N LYS A 11 -14.26 -12.97 1.15
CA LYS A 11 -14.22 -13.47 2.52
C LYS A 11 -12.98 -12.97 3.24
N ILE A 12 -13.08 -12.67 4.54
CA ILE A 12 -11.94 -12.24 5.34
C ILE A 12 -11.78 -13.05 6.62
N VAL A 13 -10.54 -13.34 6.97
CA VAL A 13 -10.13 -13.78 8.30
C VAL A 13 -9.43 -12.60 8.96
N ASN A 14 -10.17 -11.87 9.78
CA ASN A 14 -9.70 -10.63 10.40
C ASN A 14 -9.19 -10.88 11.81
N ALA A 15 -7.88 -11.09 11.98
CA ALA A 15 -7.28 -11.35 13.28
C ALA A 15 -5.84 -10.85 13.35
N ILE A 16 -5.37 -10.51 14.57
CA ILE A 16 -4.04 -9.94 14.83
C ILE A 16 -2.88 -10.87 14.43
N CYS A 17 -1.67 -10.29 14.35
CA CYS A 17 -0.45 -11.08 14.21
C CYS A 17 -0.29 -12.07 15.35
N GLY A 18 0.12 -13.31 15.04
CA GLY A 18 0.30 -14.37 16.06
C GLY A 18 -1.00 -15.06 16.51
N SER A 19 -2.16 -14.74 15.92
CA SER A 19 -3.45 -15.40 16.22
C SER A 19 -3.57 -16.84 15.70
N GLY A 20 -2.67 -17.25 14.79
CA GLY A 20 -2.68 -18.59 14.19
C GLY A 20 -3.45 -18.70 12.88
N LYS A 21 -3.72 -17.59 12.17
CA LYS A 21 -4.43 -17.58 10.87
C LYS A 21 -3.85 -18.58 9.86
N SER A 22 -2.55 -18.47 9.57
CA SER A 22 -1.88 -19.34 8.60
C SER A 22 -1.82 -20.80 9.09
N TYR A 23 -1.75 -21.05 10.40
CA TYR A 23 -1.85 -22.39 10.95
C TYR A 23 -3.26 -22.97 10.72
N LYS A 24 -4.30 -22.19 11.01
CA LYS A 24 -5.70 -22.63 10.84
C LYS A 24 -6.02 -22.89 9.35
N LEU A 25 -5.53 -22.07 8.44
CA LEU A 25 -5.63 -22.32 7.00
C LEU A 25 -5.04 -23.69 6.62
N LYS A 26 -3.83 -24.03 7.12
CA LYS A 26 -3.19 -25.32 6.84
C LYS A 26 -4.02 -26.49 7.42
N GLN A 27 -4.60 -26.34 8.62
CA GLN A 27 -5.49 -27.36 9.19
C GLN A 27 -6.77 -27.50 8.36
N TYR A 28 -7.38 -26.40 7.94
CA TYR A 28 -8.56 -26.39 7.08
C TYR A 28 -8.31 -27.13 5.75
N ILE A 29 -7.16 -26.89 5.11
CA ILE A 29 -6.78 -27.62 3.90
C ILE A 29 -6.62 -29.11 4.18
N LYS A 30 -6.05 -29.48 5.33
CA LYS A 30 -5.89 -30.87 5.74
C LYS A 30 -7.23 -31.62 5.89
N THR A 31 -8.23 -30.92 6.45
CA THR A 31 -9.57 -31.51 6.65
C THR A 31 -10.44 -31.49 5.39
N ASN A 32 -9.99 -30.80 4.33
CA ASN A 32 -10.68 -30.65 3.06
C ASN A 32 -9.76 -31.06 1.87
N PRO A 33 -9.30 -32.31 1.79
CA PRO A 33 -8.25 -32.74 0.85
C PRO A 33 -8.67 -32.64 -0.62
N ASP A 34 -9.99 -32.66 -0.91
CA ASP A 34 -10.52 -32.59 -2.29
C ASP A 34 -10.63 -31.16 -2.82
N LYS A 35 -10.41 -30.14 -1.97
CA LYS A 35 -10.44 -28.75 -2.40
C LYS A 35 -9.14 -28.37 -3.09
N LYS A 36 -9.26 -27.76 -4.28
CA LYS A 36 -8.11 -27.14 -4.94
C LYS A 36 -7.86 -25.75 -4.34
N ALA A 37 -6.68 -25.55 -3.76
CA ALA A 37 -6.31 -24.32 -3.07
C ALA A 37 -5.14 -23.62 -3.77
N LEU A 38 -5.27 -22.31 -4.00
CA LEU A 38 -4.19 -21.42 -4.42
C LEU A 38 -3.86 -20.49 -3.26
N ILE A 39 -2.69 -20.65 -2.65
CA ILE A 39 -2.25 -19.84 -1.50
C ILE A 39 -1.24 -18.80 -1.99
N ALA A 40 -1.54 -17.54 -1.83
CA ALA A 40 -0.62 -16.44 -2.12
C ALA A 40 -0.06 -15.86 -0.83
N VAL A 41 1.27 -15.73 -0.76
CA VAL A 41 2.01 -15.21 0.39
C VAL A 41 2.96 -14.07 -0.03
N PRO A 42 3.41 -13.20 0.90
CA PRO A 42 4.22 -12.04 0.53
C PRO A 42 5.58 -12.35 -0.10
N THR A 43 6.28 -13.40 0.37
CA THR A 43 7.68 -13.67 0.00
C THR A 43 7.93 -15.14 -0.37
N HIS A 44 9.02 -15.40 -1.10
CA HIS A 44 9.45 -16.75 -1.44
C HIS A 44 9.83 -17.58 -0.20
N ASP A 45 10.44 -16.97 0.82
CA ASP A 45 10.79 -17.66 2.06
C ASP A 45 9.55 -18.15 2.79
N LEU A 46 8.51 -17.30 2.85
CA LEU A 46 7.23 -17.70 3.46
C LEU A 46 6.51 -18.78 2.62
N ALA A 47 6.64 -18.73 1.29
CA ALA A 47 6.10 -19.75 0.40
C ALA A 47 6.78 -21.12 0.65
N SER A 48 8.11 -21.13 0.75
CA SER A 48 8.90 -22.34 1.05
C SER A 48 8.57 -22.89 2.44
N GLN A 49 8.45 -22.02 3.44
CA GLN A 49 8.00 -22.41 4.79
C GLN A 49 6.59 -23.00 4.77
N THR A 50 5.66 -22.36 4.05
CA THR A 50 4.28 -22.84 3.92
C THR A 50 4.22 -24.22 3.26
N GLN A 51 5.01 -24.43 2.22
CA GLN A 51 5.14 -25.75 1.57
C GLN A 51 5.65 -26.81 2.55
N SER A 52 6.74 -26.53 3.26
CA SER A 52 7.32 -27.45 4.25
C SER A 52 6.32 -27.81 5.34
N ASP A 53 5.57 -26.83 5.84
CA ASP A 53 4.57 -27.04 6.89
C ASP A 53 3.39 -27.91 6.41
N LEU A 54 2.93 -27.70 5.17
CA LEU A 54 1.90 -28.55 4.54
C LEU A 54 2.39 -29.97 4.33
N GLN A 55 3.63 -30.16 3.88
CA GLN A 55 4.24 -31.47 3.71
C GLN A 55 4.35 -32.22 5.04
N LYS A 56 4.71 -31.55 6.15
CA LYS A 56 4.70 -32.14 7.51
C LYS A 56 3.30 -32.59 7.96
N LEU A 57 2.25 -31.98 7.41
CA LEU A 57 0.86 -32.39 7.64
C LEU A 57 0.38 -33.51 6.71
N GLY A 58 1.25 -34.01 5.82
CA GLY A 58 0.93 -35.02 4.82
C GLY A 58 0.20 -34.48 3.59
N ILE A 59 0.23 -33.16 3.36
CA ILE A 59 -0.45 -32.52 2.24
C ILE A 59 0.55 -32.25 1.13
N PRO A 60 0.42 -32.87 -0.07
CA PRO A 60 1.27 -32.57 -1.20
C PRO A 60 0.95 -31.15 -1.72
N ALA A 61 1.92 -30.26 -1.63
CA ALA A 61 1.81 -28.87 -2.07
C ALA A 61 2.92 -28.53 -3.07
N TYR A 62 2.59 -27.73 -4.08
CA TYR A 62 3.52 -27.21 -5.08
C TYR A 62 3.79 -25.73 -4.81
N HIS A 63 5.06 -25.39 -4.62
CA HIS A 63 5.51 -23.99 -4.61
C HIS A 63 5.96 -23.61 -6.02
N ASN A 64 5.31 -22.60 -6.60
CA ASN A 64 5.67 -22.08 -7.92
C ASN A 64 6.95 -21.24 -7.84
N GLN A 65 8.08 -21.94 -7.79
CA GLN A 65 9.41 -21.36 -7.87
C GLN A 65 9.97 -21.64 -9.25
N VAL A 66 10.48 -20.62 -9.92
CA VAL A 66 11.04 -20.71 -11.26
C VAL A 66 12.52 -20.36 -11.25
N ASP A 67 13.26 -20.98 -12.13
CA ASP A 67 14.68 -20.67 -12.34
C ASP A 67 14.85 -19.32 -13.05
N LYS A 68 16.06 -18.75 -12.94
CA LYS A 68 16.40 -17.49 -13.57
C LYS A 68 16.21 -17.57 -15.09
N GLY A 69 15.29 -16.73 -15.62
CA GLY A 69 14.95 -16.68 -17.04
C GLY A 69 13.62 -17.33 -17.41
N GLU A 70 13.01 -18.09 -16.52
CA GLU A 70 11.67 -18.62 -16.73
C GLU A 70 10.57 -17.65 -16.32
N SER A 71 9.41 -17.74 -16.98
CA SER A 71 8.23 -16.93 -16.63
C SER A 71 7.44 -17.60 -15.51
N ALA A 72 7.44 -16.96 -14.33
CA ALA A 72 6.64 -17.40 -13.17
C ALA A 72 5.14 -17.52 -13.52
N THR A 73 4.62 -16.63 -14.36
CA THR A 73 3.24 -16.66 -14.84
C THR A 73 2.98 -17.91 -15.68
N ARG A 74 3.86 -18.24 -16.63
CA ARG A 74 3.72 -19.45 -17.48
C ARG A 74 3.83 -20.71 -16.63
N SER A 75 4.77 -20.77 -15.70
CA SER A 75 4.91 -21.87 -14.75
C SER A 75 3.65 -22.07 -13.93
N LEU A 76 3.03 -20.97 -13.43
CA LEU A 76 1.78 -21.04 -12.68
C LEU A 76 0.62 -21.56 -13.57
N ILE A 77 0.50 -21.06 -14.81
CA ILE A 77 -0.52 -21.54 -15.76
C ILE A 77 -0.38 -23.05 -15.94
N ASN A 78 0.83 -23.55 -16.14
CA ASN A 78 1.10 -24.97 -16.29
C ASN A 78 0.78 -25.77 -15.01
N ALA A 79 1.09 -25.20 -13.84
CA ALA A 79 0.79 -25.83 -12.55
C ALA A 79 -0.72 -25.95 -12.28
N LEU A 80 -1.51 -24.99 -12.77
CA LEU A 80 -2.98 -25.03 -12.66
C LEU A 80 -3.63 -25.99 -13.67
N ASP A 81 -2.96 -26.27 -14.80
CA ASP A 81 -3.45 -27.20 -15.84
C ASP A 81 -3.15 -28.67 -15.51
N ASN A 82 -1.98 -28.90 -14.97
CA ASN A 82 -1.52 -30.27 -14.74
C ASN A 82 -2.03 -30.75 -13.38
N ASP A 83 -2.86 -31.75 -13.43
CA ASP A 83 -3.34 -32.46 -12.23
C ASP A 83 -2.20 -33.38 -11.70
N PHE A 84 -1.12 -32.74 -11.19
CA PHE A 84 0.03 -33.46 -10.62
C PHE A 84 -0.30 -34.27 -9.34
N GLY A 85 -1.59 -34.56 -9.09
CA GLY A 85 -2.05 -35.12 -7.81
C GLY A 85 -1.83 -34.20 -6.63
N ARG A 86 -1.69 -32.89 -6.89
CA ARG A 86 -1.48 -31.85 -5.88
C ARG A 86 -2.60 -30.83 -5.95
N ASN A 87 -3.45 -30.85 -4.95
CA ASN A 87 -4.55 -29.90 -4.87
C ASN A 87 -4.15 -28.52 -4.30
N VAL A 88 -2.89 -28.33 -3.90
CA VAL A 88 -2.41 -27.10 -3.29
C VAL A 88 -1.27 -26.49 -4.08
N VAL A 89 -1.47 -25.25 -4.54
CA VAL A 89 -0.47 -24.45 -5.23
C VAL A 89 -0.14 -23.24 -4.37
N ILE A 90 1.15 -22.96 -4.18
CA ILE A 90 1.64 -21.84 -3.38
C ILE A 90 2.40 -20.88 -4.29
N VAL A 91 2.09 -19.59 -4.20
CA VAL A 91 2.70 -18.53 -5.00
C VAL A 91 3.06 -17.33 -4.13
N THR A 92 3.88 -16.41 -4.64
CA THR A 92 4.03 -15.09 -4.04
C THR A 92 2.91 -14.14 -4.52
N HIS A 93 2.65 -13.06 -3.75
CA HIS A 93 1.72 -12.00 -4.18
C HIS A 93 2.12 -11.44 -5.56
N GLU A 94 3.42 -11.25 -5.81
CA GLU A 94 3.92 -10.75 -7.09
C GLU A 94 3.62 -11.74 -8.25
N CYS A 95 3.84 -13.02 -8.03
CA CYS A 95 3.51 -14.04 -9.02
C CYS A 95 2.00 -14.06 -9.34
N LEU A 96 1.15 -14.01 -8.31
CA LEU A 96 -0.30 -13.97 -8.50
C LEU A 96 -0.74 -12.67 -9.19
N LEU A 97 -0.14 -11.52 -8.86
CA LEU A 97 -0.40 -10.24 -9.52
C LEU A 97 -0.14 -10.35 -11.02
N HIS A 98 1.03 -10.83 -11.42
CA HIS A 98 1.39 -10.99 -12.84
C HIS A 98 0.49 -11.99 -13.55
N PHE A 99 0.11 -13.07 -12.87
CA PHE A 99 -0.87 -14.02 -13.39
C PHE A 99 -2.24 -13.34 -13.62
N CYS A 100 -2.72 -12.53 -12.67
CA CYS A 100 -4.00 -11.82 -12.81
C CYS A 100 -3.97 -10.77 -13.92
N LEU A 101 -2.84 -10.08 -14.14
CA LEU A 101 -2.65 -9.19 -15.28
C LEU A 101 -2.77 -9.93 -16.62
N TYR A 102 -2.25 -11.14 -16.70
CA TYR A 102 -2.38 -11.99 -17.87
C TYR A 102 -3.81 -12.52 -18.01
N ALA A 103 -4.39 -13.08 -16.94
CA ALA A 103 -5.72 -13.65 -16.90
C ALA A 103 -6.82 -12.63 -17.24
N TYR A 104 -6.61 -11.34 -16.94
CA TYR A 104 -7.58 -10.30 -17.28
C TYR A 104 -7.93 -10.26 -18.80
N ARG A 105 -7.03 -10.73 -19.64
CA ARG A 105 -7.13 -10.74 -21.11
C ARG A 105 -7.38 -12.11 -21.71
N ASP A 106 -7.22 -13.17 -20.93
CA ASP A 106 -7.30 -14.56 -21.40
C ASP A 106 -8.35 -15.35 -20.62
N GLU A 107 -9.51 -15.55 -21.25
CA GLU A 107 -10.63 -16.28 -20.65
C GLU A 107 -10.26 -17.72 -20.28
N ARG A 108 -9.36 -18.36 -21.05
CA ARG A 108 -8.91 -19.72 -20.74
C ARG A 108 -8.19 -19.76 -19.39
N THR A 109 -7.35 -18.76 -19.14
CA THR A 109 -6.64 -18.63 -17.86
C THR A 109 -7.60 -18.26 -16.72
N GLN A 110 -8.60 -17.40 -16.95
CA GLN A 110 -9.65 -17.13 -15.98
C GLN A 110 -10.40 -18.41 -15.57
N ASN A 111 -10.76 -19.24 -16.55
CA ASN A 111 -11.49 -20.47 -16.31
C ASN A 111 -10.72 -21.47 -15.43
N LYS A 112 -9.39 -21.46 -15.43
CA LYS A 112 -8.58 -22.28 -14.53
C LYS A 112 -8.79 -21.93 -13.06
N LEU A 113 -8.95 -20.66 -12.74
CA LEU A 113 -9.20 -20.18 -11.36
C LEU A 113 -10.57 -20.61 -10.83
N ARG A 114 -11.55 -20.93 -11.67
CA ARG A 114 -12.89 -21.37 -11.24
C ARG A 114 -12.90 -22.66 -10.41
N LEU A 115 -11.81 -23.42 -10.49
CA LEU A 115 -11.64 -24.67 -9.74
C LEU A 115 -10.98 -24.44 -8.38
N PHE A 116 -10.38 -23.26 -8.14
CA PHE A 116 -9.55 -22.99 -6.98
C PHE A 116 -10.23 -22.09 -5.97
N ASP A 117 -10.10 -22.45 -4.70
CA ASP A 117 -10.29 -21.55 -3.59
C ASP A 117 -8.99 -20.75 -3.39
N ILE A 118 -9.04 -19.42 -3.52
CA ILE A 118 -7.87 -18.56 -3.39
C ILE A 118 -7.77 -18.04 -1.96
N TYR A 119 -6.60 -18.20 -1.37
CA TYR A 119 -6.26 -17.71 -0.02
C TYR A 119 -5.08 -16.74 -0.12
N ILE A 120 -5.28 -15.50 0.32
CA ILE A 120 -4.24 -14.46 0.36
C ILE A 120 -3.79 -14.32 1.81
N ASP A 121 -2.59 -14.77 2.13
CA ASP A 121 -2.00 -14.59 3.46
C ASP A 121 -1.27 -13.24 3.51
N GLU A 122 -1.65 -12.39 4.44
CA GLU A 122 -1.36 -10.98 4.54
C GLU A 122 -2.06 -10.11 3.46
N ILE A 123 -2.35 -8.86 3.81
CA ILE A 123 -3.06 -7.93 2.91
C ILE A 123 -2.10 -7.42 1.83
N PRO A 124 -2.38 -7.63 0.53
CA PRO A 124 -1.56 -7.09 -0.54
C PRO A 124 -1.79 -5.57 -0.71
N SER A 125 -0.97 -4.92 -1.53
CA SER A 125 -1.21 -3.54 -1.95
C SER A 125 -2.64 -3.37 -2.47
N ALA A 126 -3.29 -2.26 -2.11
CA ALA A 126 -4.68 -2.01 -2.52
C ALA A 126 -4.80 -1.56 -3.98
N TRP A 127 -3.82 -0.78 -4.45
CA TRP A 127 -3.90 -0.07 -5.72
C TRP A 127 -2.84 -0.56 -6.71
N TYR A 128 -3.22 -0.50 -7.98
CA TYR A 128 -2.34 -0.75 -9.12
C TYR A 128 -2.54 0.35 -10.15
N GLY A 129 -1.48 1.02 -10.53
CA GLY A 129 -1.51 2.16 -11.44
C GLY A 129 -0.24 2.97 -11.28
N ALA A 130 -0.16 4.10 -11.94
CA ALA A 130 0.99 4.98 -11.85
C ALA A 130 0.62 6.45 -12.04
N GLU A 131 1.49 7.30 -11.51
CA GLU A 131 1.66 8.68 -11.85
C GLU A 131 2.92 8.80 -12.72
N ILE A 132 2.79 9.38 -13.91
CA ILE A 132 3.91 9.62 -14.80
C ILE A 132 4.07 11.13 -14.98
N ASP A 133 5.20 11.66 -14.50
CA ASP A 133 5.58 13.05 -14.65
C ASP A 133 6.42 13.20 -15.93
N TYR A 134 5.98 14.02 -16.87
CA TYR A 134 6.72 14.35 -18.12
C TYR A 134 8.04 15.08 -17.87
N LYS A 135 8.31 15.58 -16.68
CA LYS A 135 9.62 16.13 -16.30
C LYS A 135 10.68 15.06 -16.11
N ASN A 136 10.26 13.81 -15.89
CA ASN A 136 11.17 12.69 -15.80
C ASN A 136 11.85 12.49 -17.17
N GLU A 137 13.19 12.36 -17.19
CA GLU A 137 13.97 12.21 -18.44
C GLU A 137 13.49 11.04 -19.28
N GLU A 138 13.03 9.95 -18.64
CA GLU A 138 12.47 8.77 -19.31
C GLU A 138 11.25 9.11 -20.18
N TYR A 139 10.44 10.10 -19.79
CA TYR A 139 9.18 10.42 -20.46
C TYR A 139 9.16 11.78 -21.15
N ARG A 140 10.19 12.60 -20.96
CA ARG A 140 10.24 14.00 -21.42
C ARG A 140 10.03 14.19 -22.91
N ASN A 141 10.47 13.22 -23.72
CA ASN A 141 10.36 13.22 -25.18
C ASN A 141 9.49 12.05 -25.69
N SER A 142 8.73 11.39 -24.81
CA SER A 142 7.94 10.25 -25.20
C SER A 142 6.71 10.69 -25.97
N ASN A 143 6.47 10.05 -27.08
CA ASN A 143 5.21 10.16 -27.81
C ASN A 143 4.27 9.06 -27.28
N PHE A 144 3.14 9.45 -26.73
CA PHE A 144 2.13 8.53 -26.22
C PHE A 144 0.94 8.45 -27.19
N PRO A 145 1.01 7.63 -28.24
CA PRO A 145 -0.04 7.55 -29.27
C PRO A 145 -1.41 7.17 -28.71
N PHE A 146 -1.45 6.45 -27.58
CA PHE A 146 -2.69 6.05 -26.95
C PHE A 146 -3.53 7.24 -26.45
N LEU A 147 -2.95 8.42 -26.24
CA LEU A 147 -3.69 9.61 -25.82
C LEU A 147 -4.72 10.03 -26.90
N GLY A 148 -4.43 9.77 -28.17
CA GLY A 148 -5.37 9.99 -29.28
C GLY A 148 -6.55 9.01 -29.31
N TRP A 149 -6.55 7.98 -28.50
CA TRP A 149 -7.62 6.96 -28.41
C TRP A 149 -8.52 7.14 -27.17
N LEU A 150 -8.37 8.27 -26.51
CA LEU A 150 -9.11 8.58 -25.28
C LEU A 150 -10.16 9.66 -25.51
N ASP A 151 -11.31 9.51 -24.87
CA ASP A 151 -12.35 10.53 -24.76
C ASP A 151 -12.37 11.12 -23.36
N GLU A 152 -12.64 12.41 -23.25
CA GLU A 152 -12.83 13.08 -21.99
C GLU A 152 -14.29 13.02 -21.52
N ARG A 153 -14.49 12.60 -20.28
CA ARG A 153 -15.77 12.58 -19.58
C ARG A 153 -15.57 13.09 -18.17
N ASP A 154 -16.25 14.15 -17.80
CA ASP A 154 -16.22 14.72 -16.43
C ASP A 154 -14.79 15.02 -15.91
N GLY A 155 -13.88 15.43 -16.80
CA GLY A 155 -12.49 15.77 -16.46
C GLY A 155 -11.54 14.60 -16.33
N LEU A 156 -11.99 13.39 -16.64
CA LEU A 156 -11.17 12.19 -16.79
C LEU A 156 -11.21 11.70 -18.24
N ARG A 157 -10.13 11.04 -18.66
CA ARG A 157 -10.05 10.44 -19.99
C ARG A 157 -10.17 8.93 -19.94
N PHE A 158 -10.97 8.36 -20.83
CA PHE A 158 -11.29 6.94 -20.94
C PHE A 158 -10.98 6.42 -22.32
N VAL A 159 -10.62 5.15 -22.45
CA VAL A 159 -10.41 4.51 -23.75
C VAL A 159 -11.74 4.46 -24.50
N ARG A 160 -11.76 4.94 -25.76
CA ARG A 160 -12.92 4.83 -26.64
C ARG A 160 -13.21 3.36 -26.96
N ASP A 161 -14.48 3.00 -27.05
CA ASP A 161 -14.88 1.60 -27.31
C ASP A 161 -14.33 1.11 -28.66
N GLU A 162 -14.34 1.95 -29.70
CA GLU A 162 -13.83 1.64 -31.06
C GLU A 162 -12.31 1.50 -31.10
N ASP A 163 -11.56 2.09 -30.16
CA ASP A 163 -10.10 2.02 -30.12
C ASP A 163 -9.58 1.00 -29.10
N ARG A 164 -10.46 0.27 -28.42
CA ARG A 164 -10.10 -0.67 -27.34
C ARG A 164 -9.12 -1.75 -27.81
N GLU A 165 -9.28 -2.28 -29.00
CA GLU A 165 -8.38 -3.30 -29.56
C GLU A 165 -7.00 -2.71 -29.87
N LYS A 166 -6.94 -1.50 -30.43
CA LYS A 166 -5.66 -0.78 -30.69
C LYS A 166 -4.93 -0.47 -29.37
N PHE A 167 -5.71 -0.04 -28.36
CA PHE A 167 -5.15 0.25 -27.04
C PHE A 167 -4.58 -1.01 -26.38
N LEU A 168 -5.27 -2.14 -26.49
CA LEU A 168 -4.79 -3.42 -25.98
C LEU A 168 -3.50 -3.87 -26.72
N ALA A 169 -3.47 -3.75 -28.05
CA ALA A 169 -2.28 -4.07 -28.83
C ALA A 169 -1.07 -3.18 -28.45
N TYR A 170 -1.30 -1.90 -28.16
CA TYR A 170 -0.26 -1.01 -27.65
C TYR A 170 0.23 -1.42 -26.27
N TYR A 171 -0.69 -1.73 -25.33
CA TYR A 171 -0.36 -2.22 -23.99
C TYR A 171 0.53 -3.49 -24.03
N GLU A 172 0.33 -4.35 -25.01
CA GLU A 172 1.09 -5.60 -25.19
C GLU A 172 2.41 -5.41 -25.91
N SER A 173 2.56 -4.29 -26.63
CA SER A 173 3.74 -4.02 -27.44
C SER A 173 4.99 -3.68 -26.60
N GLU A 174 6.14 -3.73 -27.24
CA GLU A 174 7.40 -3.28 -26.67
C GLU A 174 7.46 -1.75 -26.46
N HIS A 175 6.59 -1.00 -27.13
CA HIS A 175 6.49 0.46 -26.96
C HIS A 175 5.97 0.85 -25.56
N ALA A 176 5.19 -0.03 -24.90
CA ALA A 176 4.77 0.13 -23.53
C ALA A 176 5.72 -0.61 -22.56
N ASN A 177 7.03 -0.48 -22.71
CA ASN A 177 8.04 -1.26 -22.01
C ASN A 177 8.29 -0.82 -20.57
N SER A 178 7.97 0.43 -20.22
CA SER A 178 8.10 0.93 -18.83
C SER A 178 7.10 0.27 -17.90
N LYS A 179 7.58 -0.19 -16.73
CA LYS A 179 6.72 -0.77 -15.67
C LYS A 179 5.61 0.20 -15.25
N LEU A 180 5.95 1.47 -15.05
CA LEU A 180 4.98 2.50 -14.64
C LEU A 180 3.94 2.75 -15.73
N LEU A 181 4.38 2.84 -17.00
CA LEU A 181 3.46 3.00 -18.12
C LEU A 181 2.47 1.84 -18.19
N LYS A 182 2.93 0.59 -18.13
CA LYS A 182 2.05 -0.59 -18.10
C LYS A 182 1.06 -0.57 -16.93
N GLN A 183 1.47 -0.08 -15.78
CA GLN A 183 0.56 0.04 -14.63
C GLN A 183 -0.58 1.05 -14.90
N ALA A 184 -0.25 2.22 -15.43
CA ALA A 184 -1.25 3.24 -15.78
C ALA A 184 -2.19 2.78 -16.90
N LEU A 185 -1.64 2.15 -17.95
CA LEU A 185 -2.43 1.62 -19.06
C LEU A 185 -3.37 0.48 -18.62
N PHE A 186 -2.95 -0.35 -17.67
CA PHE A 186 -3.82 -1.39 -17.12
C PHE A 186 -5.04 -0.79 -16.39
N ALA A 187 -4.86 0.30 -15.66
CA ALA A 187 -5.98 0.99 -15.02
C ALA A 187 -7.02 1.46 -16.06
N LEU A 188 -6.56 2.00 -17.19
CA LEU A 188 -7.44 2.36 -18.31
C LEU A 188 -8.14 1.16 -18.94
N LEU A 189 -7.45 0.02 -19.10
CA LEU A 189 -8.04 -1.22 -19.61
C LEU A 189 -9.17 -1.75 -18.71
N THR A 190 -9.06 -1.54 -17.40
CA THR A 190 -10.10 -1.92 -16.43
C THR A 190 -11.27 -0.95 -16.37
N GLY A 191 -11.27 0.07 -17.21
CA GLY A 191 -12.34 1.06 -17.30
C GLY A 191 -12.24 2.21 -16.30
N GLN A 192 -11.08 2.35 -15.66
CA GLN A 192 -10.81 3.52 -14.82
C GLN A 192 -10.38 4.70 -15.71
N GLY A 193 -10.76 5.91 -15.30
CA GLY A 193 -10.36 7.12 -16.01
C GLY A 193 -8.92 7.50 -15.73
N MET A 194 -8.36 8.33 -16.57
CA MET A 194 -7.04 8.93 -16.42
C MET A 194 -7.17 10.43 -16.20
N LEU A 195 -6.57 10.93 -15.12
CA LEU A 195 -6.36 12.35 -14.94
C LEU A 195 -5.14 12.76 -15.78
N LEU A 196 -5.36 13.66 -16.74
CA LEU A 196 -4.32 14.17 -17.64
C LEU A 196 -4.15 15.68 -17.44
N GLU A 197 -2.92 16.13 -17.27
CA GLU A 197 -2.52 17.52 -17.46
C GLU A 197 -1.44 17.53 -18.52
N GLU A 198 -1.80 17.99 -19.73
CA GLU A 198 -0.93 17.96 -20.91
C GLU A 198 0.44 18.58 -20.61
N ASP A 199 1.50 17.96 -21.12
CA ASP A 199 2.90 18.33 -20.91
C ASP A 199 3.39 18.36 -19.46
N LYS A 200 2.60 17.80 -18.52
CA LYS A 200 2.96 17.75 -17.09
C LYS A 200 2.93 16.36 -16.53
N TYR A 201 1.77 15.72 -16.54
CA TYR A 201 1.62 14.37 -15.98
C TYR A 201 0.36 13.68 -16.47
N PHE A 202 0.35 12.35 -16.34
CA PHE A 202 -0.88 11.59 -16.27
C PHE A 202 -0.90 10.65 -15.04
N PHE A 203 -2.10 10.40 -14.54
CA PHE A 203 -2.35 9.69 -13.31
C PHE A 203 -3.54 8.76 -13.49
N SER A 204 -3.32 7.46 -13.32
CA SER A 204 -4.40 6.47 -13.45
C SER A 204 -4.16 5.30 -12.51
N PHE A 205 -5.21 4.92 -11.77
CA PHE A 205 -5.16 3.84 -10.79
C PHE A 205 -6.43 3.00 -10.81
N THR A 206 -6.26 1.71 -10.53
CA THR A 206 -7.34 0.73 -10.34
C THR A 206 -7.07 -0.10 -9.09
N ALA A 207 -8.00 -0.97 -8.70
CA ALA A 207 -7.76 -1.96 -7.68
C ALA A 207 -6.61 -2.91 -8.06
N ASN A 208 -5.90 -3.43 -7.08
CA ASN A 208 -4.84 -4.40 -7.33
C ASN A 208 -5.36 -5.57 -8.19
N PRO A 209 -4.63 -5.98 -9.24
CA PRO A 209 -5.03 -7.09 -10.11
C PRO A 209 -5.40 -8.39 -9.39
N ILE A 210 -4.81 -8.65 -8.23
CA ILE A 210 -5.16 -9.81 -7.39
C ILE A 210 -6.65 -9.79 -7.01
N LEU A 211 -7.25 -8.62 -6.79
CA LEU A 211 -8.69 -8.50 -6.48
C LEU A 211 -9.58 -8.96 -7.64
N TYR A 212 -9.14 -8.79 -8.88
CA TYR A 212 -9.90 -9.29 -10.03
C TYR A 212 -9.98 -10.82 -10.09
N SER A 213 -9.03 -11.53 -9.47
CA SER A 213 -9.11 -12.99 -9.38
C SER A 213 -10.33 -13.48 -8.58
N ALA A 214 -10.86 -12.64 -7.69
CA ALA A 214 -12.11 -12.95 -6.99
C ALA A 214 -13.32 -13.05 -7.93
N LEU A 215 -13.27 -12.42 -9.13
CA LEU A 215 -14.31 -12.56 -10.18
C LEU A 215 -14.28 -13.93 -10.83
N TRP A 216 -13.14 -14.60 -10.81
CA TRP A 216 -12.91 -15.84 -11.57
C TRP A 216 -12.77 -17.07 -10.67
N ALA A 217 -12.35 -16.89 -9.43
CA ALA A 217 -12.12 -17.99 -8.48
C ALA A 217 -13.43 -18.61 -7.99
N LYS A 218 -13.36 -19.85 -7.51
CA LYS A 218 -14.44 -20.52 -6.80
C LYS A 218 -14.78 -19.81 -5.50
N SER A 219 -13.76 -19.40 -4.75
CA SER A 219 -13.86 -18.50 -3.59
C SER A 219 -12.59 -17.68 -3.44
N PHE A 220 -12.70 -16.54 -2.74
CA PHE A 220 -11.57 -15.66 -2.49
C PHE A 220 -11.57 -15.21 -1.03
N THR A 221 -10.50 -15.51 -0.31
CA THR A 221 -10.36 -15.24 1.12
C THR A 221 -9.05 -14.52 1.42
N VAL A 222 -9.11 -13.41 2.16
CA VAL A 222 -7.95 -12.64 2.61
C VAL A 222 -7.77 -12.84 4.11
N LEU A 223 -6.55 -13.22 4.52
CA LEU A 223 -6.17 -13.41 5.91
C LEU A 223 -5.26 -12.25 6.34
N GLY A 224 -5.68 -11.46 7.31
CA GLY A 224 -4.87 -10.31 7.76
C GLY A 224 -5.40 -9.70 9.05
N ALA A 225 -4.69 -8.71 9.55
CA ALA A 225 -5.21 -7.84 10.60
C ALA A 225 -5.92 -6.64 9.98
N ASN A 226 -7.04 -6.23 10.55
CA ASN A 226 -7.81 -5.06 10.09
C ASN A 226 -8.22 -5.09 8.60
N VAL A 227 -8.37 -6.28 7.98
CA VAL A 227 -8.69 -6.40 6.54
C VAL A 227 -9.93 -5.57 6.19
N GLY A 228 -11.00 -5.66 6.98
CA GLY A 228 -12.29 -5.01 6.67
C GLY A 228 -12.27 -3.49 6.65
N ILE A 229 -11.31 -2.87 7.35
CA ILE A 229 -11.13 -1.40 7.40
C ILE A 229 -9.92 -0.92 6.59
N SER A 230 -9.20 -1.84 5.95
CA SER A 230 -7.99 -1.55 5.19
C SER A 230 -8.25 -0.77 3.90
N GLU A 231 -7.19 -0.16 3.36
CA GLU A 231 -7.20 0.44 2.03
C GLU A 231 -7.56 -0.58 0.94
N PHE A 232 -7.18 -1.85 1.12
CA PHE A 232 -7.53 -2.96 0.22
C PHE A 232 -9.05 -3.20 0.18
N ALA A 233 -9.70 -3.21 1.34
CA ALA A 233 -11.16 -3.33 1.42
C ALA A 233 -11.88 -2.12 0.79
N TYR A 234 -11.33 -0.92 0.96
CA TYR A 234 -11.83 0.29 0.31
C TYR A 234 -11.76 0.15 -1.22
N ALA A 235 -10.61 -0.21 -1.78
CA ALA A 235 -10.43 -0.41 -3.22
C ALA A 235 -11.37 -1.50 -3.77
N ALA A 236 -11.54 -2.61 -3.06
CA ALA A 236 -12.46 -3.68 -3.44
C ALA A 236 -13.91 -3.19 -3.53
N LYS A 237 -14.37 -2.44 -2.54
CA LYS A 237 -15.74 -1.86 -2.52
C LYS A 237 -15.91 -0.82 -3.61
N THR A 238 -14.98 0.12 -3.72
CA THR A 238 -15.09 1.29 -4.60
C THR A 238 -14.98 0.92 -6.09
N ILE A 239 -14.03 0.03 -6.45
CA ILE A 239 -13.74 -0.32 -7.84
C ILE A 239 -14.58 -1.52 -8.33
N LEU A 240 -14.72 -2.55 -7.48
CA LEU A 240 -15.34 -3.83 -7.87
C LEU A 240 -16.73 -4.04 -7.27
N ASN A 241 -17.29 -3.06 -6.56
CA ASN A 241 -18.59 -3.17 -5.87
C ASN A 241 -18.68 -4.45 -5.03
N THR A 242 -17.66 -4.73 -4.23
CA THR A 242 -17.48 -5.99 -3.53
C THR A 242 -18.16 -5.99 -2.16
N GLU A 243 -18.88 -7.05 -1.85
CA GLU A 243 -19.31 -7.35 -0.49
C GLU A 243 -18.18 -8.04 0.28
N ILE A 244 -17.82 -7.51 1.45
CA ILE A 244 -16.81 -8.10 2.33
C ILE A 244 -17.51 -8.78 3.49
N THR A 245 -17.29 -10.09 3.62
CA THR A 245 -17.90 -10.94 4.66
C THR A 245 -16.84 -11.69 5.44
N LEU A 246 -17.19 -12.12 6.67
CA LEU A 246 -16.31 -13.02 7.41
C LEU A 246 -16.21 -14.37 6.70
N ALA A 247 -15.04 -14.96 6.72
CA ALA A 247 -14.83 -16.33 6.27
C ALA A 247 -15.53 -17.33 7.19
N ASP A 248 -15.73 -18.54 6.69
CA ASP A 248 -16.38 -19.62 7.43
C ASP A 248 -15.65 -19.90 8.76
N ASP A 249 -16.38 -20.31 9.80
CA ASP A 249 -15.86 -20.52 11.16
C ASP A 249 -14.69 -21.49 11.20
N GLU A 250 -14.67 -22.48 10.30
CA GLU A 250 -13.58 -23.45 10.17
C GLU A 250 -12.23 -22.80 9.81
N LEU A 251 -12.25 -21.65 9.14
CA LEU A 251 -11.05 -20.88 8.77
C LEU A 251 -10.65 -19.86 9.84
N GLN A 252 -11.57 -19.55 10.76
CA GLN A 252 -11.27 -18.59 11.84
C GLN A 252 -10.28 -19.19 12.83
N PRO A 253 -9.28 -18.44 13.29
CA PRO A 253 -8.39 -18.91 14.35
C PRO A 253 -9.19 -19.24 15.62
N ASP A 254 -8.80 -20.31 16.34
CA ASP A 254 -9.46 -20.72 17.59
C ASP A 254 -9.50 -19.60 18.64
N LEU A 255 -8.66 -18.59 18.47
CA LEU A 255 -8.63 -17.37 19.23
C LEU A 255 -8.78 -16.19 18.27
N MET A 256 -10.02 -15.93 17.90
CA MET A 256 -10.36 -14.69 17.24
C MET A 256 -10.05 -13.50 18.15
N ARG A 257 -8.87 -12.93 17.97
CA ARG A 257 -8.46 -11.73 18.67
C ARG A 257 -8.31 -10.60 17.66
N HIS A 258 -9.05 -9.54 17.88
CA HIS A 258 -8.88 -8.29 17.14
C HIS A 258 -7.82 -7.40 17.78
N VAL A 259 -7.55 -7.60 19.07
CA VAL A 259 -6.55 -6.83 19.84
C VAL A 259 -5.70 -7.78 20.69
N HIS A 260 -4.47 -7.36 21.01
CA HIS A 260 -3.63 -8.08 21.95
C HIS A 260 -4.17 -7.92 23.38
N THR A 261 -4.04 -8.96 24.18
CA THR A 261 -4.39 -8.94 25.60
C THR A 261 -3.20 -8.52 26.45
N ASP A 262 -3.45 -8.00 27.65
CA ASP A 262 -2.42 -7.61 28.63
C ASP A 262 -1.40 -6.60 28.04
N THR A 263 -1.93 -5.54 27.43
CA THR A 263 -1.11 -4.53 26.75
C THR A 263 -0.64 -3.41 27.68
N LYS A 264 -1.00 -3.41 28.96
CA LYS A 264 -0.49 -2.46 29.98
C LYS A 264 1.03 -2.46 30.10
N ARG A 265 1.68 -3.57 29.77
CA ARG A 265 3.14 -3.74 29.76
C ARG A 265 3.84 -3.12 28.56
N ILE A 266 3.07 -2.60 27.59
CA ILE A 266 3.61 -2.00 26.36
C ILE A 266 3.76 -0.49 26.54
N GLU A 267 4.96 0.01 26.30
CA GLU A 267 5.25 1.43 26.18
C GLU A 267 5.47 1.80 24.71
N LEU A 268 4.70 2.76 24.22
CA LEU A 268 4.87 3.34 22.90
C LEU A 268 5.57 4.70 23.05
N ILE A 269 6.73 4.85 22.44
CA ILE A 269 7.53 6.06 22.51
C ILE A 269 7.53 6.71 21.11
N PRO A 270 6.71 7.75 20.87
CA PRO A 270 6.74 8.47 19.61
C PRO A 270 8.08 9.18 19.41
N VAL A 271 8.64 9.16 18.20
CA VAL A 271 9.78 9.99 17.85
C VAL A 271 9.34 11.46 17.84
N PHE A 272 8.25 11.78 17.13
CA PHE A 272 7.74 13.15 16.99
C PHE A 272 6.33 13.30 17.58
N GLY A 273 6.06 14.51 18.10
CA GLY A 273 4.71 14.92 18.53
C GLY A 273 3.77 15.29 17.37
N GLN A 274 4.29 15.43 16.16
CA GLN A 274 3.57 15.72 14.93
C GLN A 274 3.84 14.63 13.88
N LYS A 275 3.04 14.61 12.78
CA LYS A 275 3.21 13.64 11.69
C LYS A 275 4.67 13.55 11.25
N CYS A 276 5.22 12.35 11.29
CA CYS A 276 6.57 12.07 10.84
C CYS A 276 6.71 12.31 9.34
N THR A 277 7.82 12.92 8.93
CA THR A 277 8.18 13.13 7.52
C THR A 277 9.64 12.79 7.29
N LYS A 278 9.99 12.44 6.04
CA LYS A 278 11.39 12.18 5.65
C LYS A 278 12.31 13.36 6.02
N LYS A 279 11.82 14.59 5.84
CA LYS A 279 12.55 15.81 6.19
C LYS A 279 12.84 15.89 7.70
N LEU A 280 11.82 15.67 8.55
CA LEU A 280 12.00 15.67 10.01
C LEU A 280 12.97 14.56 10.46
N LEU A 281 12.86 13.37 9.88
CA LEU A 281 13.79 12.27 10.16
C LEU A 281 15.24 12.68 9.84
N SER A 282 15.47 13.30 8.69
CA SER A 282 16.80 13.77 8.28
C SER A 282 17.32 14.91 9.17
N GLU A 283 16.49 15.92 9.47
CA GLU A 283 16.88 17.08 10.29
C GLU A 283 17.24 16.71 11.74
N HIS A 284 16.64 15.65 12.29
CA HIS A 284 16.82 15.21 13.68
C HIS A 284 17.50 13.86 13.82
N TYR A 285 18.18 13.37 12.77
CA TYR A 285 18.67 12.00 12.71
C TYR A 285 19.54 11.63 13.92
N SER A 286 20.55 12.43 14.25
CA SER A 286 21.46 12.18 15.38
C SER A 286 20.75 12.15 16.74
N ASP A 287 19.77 13.05 16.94
CA ASP A 287 18.98 13.10 18.18
C ASP A 287 18.09 11.86 18.31
N ILE A 288 17.54 11.38 17.19
CA ILE A 288 16.73 10.16 17.13
C ILE A 288 17.57 8.95 17.51
N LEU A 289 18.77 8.79 16.92
CA LEU A 289 19.65 7.68 17.26
C LEU A 289 20.07 7.69 18.73
N ASN A 290 20.46 8.86 19.25
CA ASN A 290 20.83 9.01 20.65
C ASN A 290 19.66 8.76 21.60
N GLY A 291 18.45 9.20 21.23
CA GLY A 291 17.24 8.94 21.97
C GLY A 291 16.90 7.45 21.98
N THR A 292 17.01 6.79 20.84
CA THR A 292 16.79 5.33 20.68
C THR A 292 17.76 4.53 21.54
N ARG A 293 19.07 4.82 21.47
CA ARG A 293 20.08 4.17 22.33
C ARG A 293 19.76 4.30 23.82
N ARG A 294 19.36 5.50 24.27
CA ARG A 294 18.97 5.73 25.68
C ARG A 294 17.72 4.97 26.11
N ALA A 295 16.71 4.87 25.22
CA ALA A 295 15.44 4.23 25.52
C ALA A 295 15.53 2.70 25.48
N LEU A 296 16.23 2.12 24.52
CA LEU A 296 16.25 0.67 24.31
C LEU A 296 17.48 -0.02 24.89
N ARG A 297 18.64 0.64 24.90
CA ARG A 297 19.95 0.15 25.38
C ARG A 297 20.48 -1.02 24.54
N ASP A 298 19.95 -2.24 24.76
CA ASP A 298 20.42 -3.49 24.20
C ASP A 298 19.27 -4.41 23.76
N SER A 299 19.59 -5.42 22.97
CA SER A 299 18.66 -6.51 22.59
C SER A 299 17.35 -6.02 21.97
N PHE A 300 17.45 -5.31 20.84
CA PHE A 300 16.29 -4.82 20.10
C PHE A 300 16.47 -4.99 18.58
N ILE A 301 15.37 -4.93 17.83
CA ILE A 301 15.37 -4.77 16.38
C ILE A 301 15.06 -3.31 16.00
N TYR A 302 15.63 -2.84 14.91
CA TYR A 302 15.29 -1.53 14.36
C TYR A 302 15.25 -1.53 12.83
N THR A 303 14.56 -0.55 12.27
CA THR A 303 14.54 -0.25 10.84
C THR A 303 14.54 1.26 10.61
N SER A 304 15.00 1.69 9.44
CA SER A 304 15.02 3.09 9.04
C SER A 304 14.77 3.24 7.53
N ASN A 305 14.49 4.46 7.06
CA ASN A 305 14.25 4.73 5.62
C ASN A 305 15.44 4.42 4.70
N ASN A 306 16.64 4.22 5.25
CA ASN A 306 17.82 3.94 4.46
C ASN A 306 17.87 2.49 3.94
N ASP A 307 16.91 1.63 4.33
CA ASP A 307 16.87 0.21 3.96
C ASP A 307 16.19 -0.05 2.61
N GLU A 308 15.44 0.92 2.08
CA GLU A 308 14.76 0.77 0.80
C GLU A 308 15.45 1.64 -0.26
N GLN A 309 16.07 1.00 -1.25
CA GLN A 309 16.37 1.63 -2.54
C GLN A 309 15.02 1.99 -3.19
N TYR A 310 14.49 3.17 -2.85
CA TYR A 310 13.36 3.70 -3.61
C TYR A 310 13.84 4.07 -5.01
N SER A 311 13.25 3.44 -5.99
CA SER A 311 13.50 3.56 -7.43
C SER A 311 13.22 4.94 -8.03
N ASN A 312 13.07 5.98 -7.23
CA ASN A 312 12.81 7.36 -7.66
C ASN A 312 13.97 8.30 -7.29
N GLY A 313 15.17 8.02 -7.79
CA GLY A 313 16.17 9.02 -8.19
C GLY A 313 16.70 10.04 -7.18
N PHE A 314 16.29 10.02 -5.91
CA PHE A 314 16.83 10.92 -4.89
C PHE A 314 17.75 10.16 -3.93
N TYR A 315 19.05 10.22 -4.25
CA TYR A 315 20.12 9.85 -3.32
C TYR A 315 20.13 10.84 -2.17
N TYR A 316 19.71 10.41 -0.97
CA TYR A 316 20.22 10.99 0.25
C TYR A 316 21.49 10.21 0.60
N ALA A 317 22.57 10.95 0.81
CA ALA A 317 23.85 10.39 1.24
C ALA A 317 23.62 9.46 2.44
N SER A 318 23.99 8.22 2.27
CA SER A 318 23.81 7.15 3.22
C SER A 318 24.57 7.41 4.51
N HIS A 319 23.88 7.45 5.63
CA HIS A 319 24.48 7.10 6.92
C HIS A 319 24.35 5.57 7.11
N ALA A 320 24.79 4.82 6.09
CA ALA A 320 24.72 3.35 6.08
C ALA A 320 25.54 2.71 7.21
N ASP A 321 26.44 3.48 7.85
CA ASP A 321 27.37 3.01 8.87
C ASP A 321 26.88 3.24 10.31
N ASP A 322 25.73 3.88 10.52
CA ASP A 322 25.19 4.11 11.86
C ASP A 322 24.46 2.88 12.39
N VAL A 323 25.22 1.89 12.80
CA VAL A 323 24.71 0.74 13.55
C VAL A 323 24.33 1.20 14.95
N LEU A 324 23.07 0.98 15.33
CA LEU A 324 22.66 1.14 16.72
C LEU A 324 23.22 -0.04 17.53
N GLU A 325 24.22 0.26 18.36
CA GLU A 325 24.86 -0.73 19.23
C GLU A 325 23.80 -1.45 20.08
N GLY A 326 23.88 -2.77 20.16
CA GLY A 326 22.90 -3.62 20.85
C GLY A 326 21.61 -3.89 20.06
N GLY A 327 21.46 -3.31 18.87
CA GLY A 327 20.31 -3.50 17.98
C GLY A 327 20.65 -4.30 16.73
N GLU A 328 19.72 -5.10 16.25
CA GLU A 328 19.77 -5.76 14.95
C GLU A 328 18.92 -5.01 13.93
N ARG A 329 19.54 -4.63 12.82
CA ARG A 329 18.84 -3.94 11.72
C ARG A 329 18.03 -4.93 10.89
N VAL A 330 16.75 -4.62 10.69
CA VAL A 330 15.81 -5.47 9.98
C VAL A 330 15.08 -4.65 8.92
N SER A 331 14.88 -5.20 7.73
CA SER A 331 14.13 -4.52 6.66
C SER A 331 12.72 -4.12 7.10
N MET A 332 12.26 -2.96 6.61
CA MET A 332 10.87 -2.52 6.81
C MET A 332 9.84 -3.52 6.25
N ALA A 333 10.20 -4.22 5.19
CA ALA A 333 9.38 -5.26 4.55
C ALA A 333 9.61 -6.66 5.13
N SER A 334 9.94 -6.78 6.41
CA SER A 334 10.31 -8.03 7.09
C SER A 334 9.11 -8.97 7.32
N TYR A 335 8.50 -9.46 6.24
CA TYR A 335 7.42 -10.45 6.32
C TYR A 335 7.95 -11.84 6.72
N GLY A 336 7.15 -12.59 7.49
CA GLY A 336 7.43 -14.01 7.78
C GLY A 336 8.51 -14.30 8.84
N LEU A 337 9.28 -13.31 9.31
CA LEU A 337 10.36 -13.49 10.28
C LEU A 337 9.83 -13.79 11.69
N ASN A 338 10.13 -14.97 12.23
CA ASN A 338 9.65 -15.42 13.52
C ASN A 338 10.76 -15.54 14.59
N HIS A 339 12.02 -15.35 14.23
CA HIS A 339 13.15 -15.56 15.14
C HIS A 339 13.36 -14.46 16.18
N TYR A 340 12.69 -13.30 16.04
CA TYR A 340 12.77 -12.19 16.99
C TYR A 340 11.76 -12.26 18.15
N GLN A 341 11.01 -13.35 18.30
CA GLN A 341 9.98 -13.48 19.33
C GLN A 341 10.52 -13.43 20.76
N HIS A 342 11.82 -13.62 20.96
CA HIS A 342 12.50 -13.49 22.25
C HIS A 342 12.80 -12.04 22.63
N LEU A 343 12.76 -11.10 21.67
CA LEU A 343 13.03 -9.68 21.90
C LEU A 343 11.77 -8.94 22.39
N HIS A 344 11.98 -7.93 23.23
CA HIS A 344 10.90 -7.15 23.85
C HIS A 344 10.90 -5.69 23.45
N LYS A 345 11.81 -5.31 22.56
CA LYS A 345 12.07 -3.93 22.18
C LYS A 345 12.22 -3.81 20.67
N ALA A 346 11.64 -2.74 20.09
CA ALA A 346 11.79 -2.45 18.69
C ALA A 346 11.77 -0.94 18.41
N ALA A 347 12.45 -0.50 17.34
CA ALA A 347 12.42 0.87 16.89
C ALA A 347 12.12 0.95 15.38
N PHE A 348 11.01 1.58 15.03
CA PHE A 348 10.66 1.89 13.65
C PHE A 348 10.96 3.37 13.36
N LEU A 349 12.07 3.64 12.70
CA LEU A 349 12.62 4.99 12.48
C LEU A 349 12.42 5.44 11.02
N GLY A 350 11.29 5.12 10.45
CA GLY A 350 10.98 5.40 9.06
C GLY A 350 9.59 5.98 8.83
N CYS A 351 9.37 6.50 7.62
CA CYS A 351 8.04 6.88 7.12
C CYS A 351 7.96 6.69 5.61
N ALA A 352 6.78 6.33 5.12
CA ALA A 352 6.48 6.11 3.71
C ALA A 352 5.35 7.05 3.22
N ASN A 353 5.38 8.31 3.65
CA ASN A 353 4.39 9.30 3.23
C ASN A 353 4.53 9.62 1.74
N LEU A 354 3.39 9.77 1.08
CA LEU A 354 3.32 10.38 -0.24
C LEU A 354 3.76 11.84 -0.17
N ASP A 355 4.34 12.35 -1.25
CA ASP A 355 4.63 13.78 -1.37
C ASP A 355 3.35 14.60 -1.59
N GLY A 356 3.46 15.93 -1.41
CA GLY A 356 2.29 16.81 -1.49
C GLY A 356 1.69 16.89 -2.90
N THR A 357 2.47 16.65 -3.94
CA THR A 357 2.01 16.67 -5.34
C THR A 357 1.16 15.44 -5.60
N THR A 358 1.68 14.27 -5.29
CA THR A 358 0.94 13.00 -5.42
C THR A 358 -0.35 13.00 -4.58
N ILE A 359 -0.33 13.55 -3.36
CA ILE A 359 -1.55 13.74 -2.55
C ILE A 359 -2.55 14.64 -3.28
N GLY A 360 -2.09 15.73 -3.90
CA GLY A 360 -2.94 16.63 -4.70
C GLY A 360 -3.60 15.92 -5.89
N HIS A 361 -2.86 15.07 -6.59
CA HIS A 361 -3.37 14.27 -7.71
C HIS A 361 -4.39 13.23 -7.25
N TRP A 362 -4.12 12.51 -6.16
CA TRP A 362 -5.09 11.58 -5.57
C TRP A 362 -6.39 12.27 -5.17
N ARG A 363 -6.30 13.42 -4.50
CA ARG A 363 -7.48 14.18 -4.10
C ARG A 363 -8.34 14.57 -5.29
N ARG A 364 -7.71 15.14 -6.33
CA ARG A 364 -8.42 15.50 -7.57
C ARG A 364 -9.00 14.28 -8.28
N TYR A 365 -8.27 13.16 -8.29
CA TYR A 365 -8.74 11.91 -8.88
C TYR A 365 -9.96 11.35 -8.13
N CYS A 366 -9.96 11.39 -6.81
CA CYS A 366 -11.10 11.02 -5.99
C CYS A 366 -12.31 11.93 -6.24
N ASP A 367 -12.10 13.24 -6.25
CA ASP A 367 -13.17 14.21 -6.50
C ASP A 367 -13.86 13.95 -7.85
N LEU A 368 -13.09 13.65 -8.91
CA LEU A 368 -13.61 13.37 -10.25
C LEU A 368 -14.29 12.00 -10.37
N ASN A 369 -13.89 11.03 -9.58
CA ASN A 369 -14.51 9.69 -9.53
C ASN A 369 -15.68 9.62 -8.51
N GLY A 370 -15.94 10.69 -7.75
CA GLY A 370 -16.94 10.68 -6.68
C GLY A 370 -16.55 9.81 -5.47
N TRP A 371 -15.25 9.60 -5.24
CA TRP A 371 -14.73 8.83 -4.10
C TRP A 371 -14.48 9.73 -2.90
N ASP A 372 -14.71 9.20 -1.69
CA ASP A 372 -14.39 9.93 -0.45
C ASP A 372 -12.88 9.98 -0.22
N TRP A 373 -12.30 11.16 -0.49
CA TRP A 373 -10.88 11.39 -0.27
C TRP A 373 -10.49 11.31 1.21
N ALA A 374 -11.33 11.81 2.12
CA ALA A 374 -11.00 11.82 3.55
C ALA A 374 -10.88 10.39 4.09
N GLU A 375 -11.82 9.53 3.73
CA GLU A 375 -11.75 8.11 4.06
C GLU A 375 -10.54 7.43 3.43
N LEU A 376 -10.27 7.69 2.16
CA LEU A 376 -9.11 7.10 1.46
C LEU A 376 -7.79 7.58 2.06
N GLU A 377 -7.64 8.87 2.37
CA GLU A 377 -6.41 9.44 2.97
C GLU A 377 -6.07 8.78 4.29
N GLU A 378 -7.07 8.58 5.16
CA GLU A 378 -6.90 7.87 6.44
C GLU A 378 -6.43 6.43 6.23
N LYS A 379 -7.08 5.68 5.35
CA LYS A 379 -6.73 4.29 5.06
C LYS A 379 -5.34 4.16 4.40
N ARG A 380 -4.98 5.08 3.51
CA ARG A 380 -3.64 5.12 2.90
C ARG A 380 -2.57 5.44 3.94
N GLN A 381 -2.81 6.40 4.83
CA GLN A 381 -1.89 6.71 5.92
C GLN A 381 -1.66 5.48 6.81
N ALA A 382 -2.74 4.77 7.16
CA ALA A 382 -2.65 3.53 7.92
C ALA A 382 -1.85 2.47 7.16
N ALA A 383 -2.19 2.18 5.91
CA ALA A 383 -1.53 1.13 5.11
C ALA A 383 -0.05 1.41 4.83
N LEU A 384 0.30 2.66 4.49
CA LEU A 384 1.66 3.04 4.14
C LEU A 384 2.60 3.10 5.36
N ASN A 385 2.08 3.46 6.54
CA ASN A 385 2.89 3.70 7.73
C ASN A 385 2.48 2.81 8.92
N TYR A 386 1.29 2.98 9.48
CA TYR A 386 0.93 2.44 10.79
C TYR A 386 0.83 0.90 10.81
N GLU A 387 0.29 0.31 9.76
CA GLU A 387 0.23 -1.14 9.62
C GLU A 387 1.63 -1.76 9.43
N LYS A 388 2.53 -1.07 8.73
CA LYS A 388 3.94 -1.50 8.63
C LYS A 388 4.63 -1.49 10.00
N VAL A 389 4.38 -0.45 10.81
CA VAL A 389 4.89 -0.38 12.19
C VAL A 389 4.31 -1.53 13.03
N TYR A 390 3.00 -1.76 12.94
CA TYR A 390 2.37 -2.89 13.62
C TYR A 390 2.99 -4.23 13.22
N GLN A 391 3.13 -4.49 11.93
CA GLN A 391 3.77 -5.71 11.42
C GLN A 391 5.20 -5.85 11.94
N PHE A 392 5.96 -4.76 11.98
CA PHE A 392 7.34 -4.74 12.45
C PHE A 392 7.44 -5.07 13.95
N VAL A 393 6.72 -4.34 14.81
CA VAL A 393 6.78 -4.58 16.27
C VAL A 393 6.19 -5.93 16.65
N SER A 394 5.27 -6.45 15.84
CA SER A 394 4.71 -7.80 16.03
C SER A 394 5.71 -8.93 15.74
N ARG A 395 6.92 -8.66 15.26
CA ARG A 395 8.00 -9.65 15.20
C ARG A 395 8.56 -9.99 16.59
N CYS A 396 8.44 -9.04 17.52
CA CYS A 396 8.86 -9.21 18.89
C CYS A 396 7.88 -10.07 19.71
N SER A 397 8.14 -10.16 20.99
CA SER A 397 7.44 -11.02 21.96
C SER A 397 5.97 -10.65 22.19
N VAL A 398 5.45 -9.57 21.63
CA VAL A 398 4.02 -9.20 21.78
C VAL A 398 3.08 -10.28 21.24
N ARG A 399 3.51 -11.05 20.26
CA ARG A 399 2.74 -12.17 19.69
C ARG A 399 2.82 -13.46 20.53
N VAL A 400 3.71 -13.53 21.52
CA VAL A 400 3.91 -14.70 22.36
C VAL A 400 2.91 -14.68 23.49
N ARG A 401 2.09 -15.74 23.58
CA ARG A 401 1.08 -15.87 24.63
C ARG A 401 1.74 -16.03 26.01
N GLY A 402 1.12 -15.42 27.01
CA GLY A 402 1.59 -15.53 28.41
C GLY A 402 2.88 -14.77 28.67
N ASN A 403 3.41 -14.03 27.68
CA ASN A 403 4.56 -13.19 27.89
C ASN A 403 4.17 -12.00 28.80
N SER A 404 4.80 -11.91 29.97
CA SER A 404 4.59 -10.84 30.96
C SER A 404 5.66 -9.76 30.94
N ASN A 405 6.69 -9.90 30.10
CA ASN A 405 7.79 -8.96 30.04
C ASN A 405 7.32 -7.58 29.56
N LYS A 406 7.91 -6.53 30.13
CA LYS A 406 7.75 -5.17 29.67
C LYS A 406 8.25 -5.04 28.24
N GLN A 407 7.49 -4.34 27.39
CA GLN A 407 7.83 -4.12 26.00
C GLN A 407 7.93 -2.62 25.70
N VAL A 408 8.91 -2.24 24.90
CA VAL A 408 9.15 -0.85 24.55
C VAL A 408 9.29 -0.73 23.03
N TYR A 409 8.37 0.05 22.43
CA TYR A 409 8.36 0.28 20.99
C TYR A 409 8.50 1.75 20.69
N ILE A 410 9.55 2.11 19.94
CA ILE A 410 9.72 3.43 19.37
C ILE A 410 9.00 3.46 18.04
N VAL A 411 8.10 4.44 17.88
CA VAL A 411 7.24 4.58 16.70
C VAL A 411 7.40 5.97 16.09
N PRO A 412 7.09 6.18 14.78
CA PRO A 412 7.43 7.42 14.08
C PRO A 412 6.85 8.69 14.71
N ASP A 413 5.59 8.65 15.14
CA ASP A 413 4.88 9.82 15.68
C ASP A 413 3.73 9.45 16.61
N VAL A 414 3.15 10.47 17.24
CA VAL A 414 2.02 10.31 18.17
C VAL A 414 0.81 9.70 17.44
N GLY A 415 0.53 10.09 16.20
CA GLY A 415 -0.59 9.52 15.42
C GLY A 415 -0.44 8.01 15.21
N CYS A 416 0.77 7.53 14.95
CA CYS A 416 1.07 6.10 14.89
C CYS A 416 0.86 5.42 16.26
N ALA A 417 1.32 6.03 17.36
CA ALA A 417 1.14 5.46 18.69
C ALA A 417 -0.35 5.36 19.07
N GLU A 418 -1.14 6.39 18.75
CA GLU A 418 -2.59 6.41 18.96
C GLU A 418 -3.30 5.34 18.12
N TYR A 419 -2.94 5.20 16.86
CA TYR A 419 -3.47 4.15 15.98
C TYR A 419 -3.17 2.76 16.54
N LEU A 420 -1.93 2.48 16.93
CA LEU A 420 -1.55 1.19 17.52
C LEU A 420 -2.30 0.91 18.82
N LYS A 421 -2.47 1.92 19.65
CA LYS A 421 -3.26 1.82 20.88
C LYS A 421 -4.73 1.51 20.60
N GLN A 422 -5.34 2.21 19.67
CA GLN A 422 -6.75 2.04 19.32
C GLN A 422 -7.04 0.68 18.72
N HIS A 423 -6.20 0.21 17.80
CA HIS A 423 -6.50 -0.97 17.00
C HIS A 423 -5.87 -2.27 17.52
N TYR A 424 -4.79 -2.18 18.32
CA TYR A 424 -4.00 -3.37 18.69
C TYR A 424 -3.62 -3.47 20.15
N PHE A 425 -3.30 -2.34 20.81
CA PHE A 425 -2.71 -2.30 22.16
C PHE A 425 -3.51 -1.40 23.10
N GLN A 426 -4.77 -1.72 23.36
CA GLN A 426 -5.75 -0.83 23.99
C GLN A 426 -5.29 -0.21 25.32
N ASP A 427 -4.54 -0.95 26.15
CA ASP A 427 -4.05 -0.47 27.43
C ASP A 427 -2.61 0.05 27.38
N ALA A 428 -1.97 0.13 26.19
CA ALA A 428 -0.59 0.59 26.08
C ALA A 428 -0.42 2.03 26.57
N VAL A 429 0.74 2.29 27.15
CA VAL A 429 1.11 3.60 27.67
C VAL A 429 1.85 4.38 26.57
N ILE A 430 1.27 5.48 26.11
CA ILE A 430 1.95 6.39 25.19
C ILE A 430 2.82 7.35 26.02
N LYS A 431 4.13 7.35 25.77
CA LYS A 431 5.10 8.24 26.40
C LYS A 431 5.17 9.59 25.65
N PRO A 432 5.72 10.65 26.29
CA PRO A 432 6.02 11.89 25.57
C PRO A 432 6.93 11.63 24.36
N ALA A 433 6.75 12.42 23.31
CA ALA A 433 7.59 12.34 22.12
C ALA A 433 9.05 12.62 22.45
N MET A 434 9.96 11.86 21.82
CA MET A 434 11.42 11.97 22.04
C MET A 434 11.97 13.32 21.61
N ILE A 435 11.47 13.82 20.47
CA ILE A 435 11.90 15.06 19.85
C ILE A 435 10.77 16.09 19.98
N LYS A 436 11.04 17.16 20.70
CA LYS A 436 10.15 18.31 20.76
C LYS A 436 10.35 19.15 19.50
N THR A 437 9.45 19.04 18.55
CA THR A 437 9.43 19.91 17.38
C THR A 437 8.46 21.04 17.63
N GLU A 438 8.92 22.28 17.65
CA GLU A 438 8.02 23.42 17.57
C GLU A 438 7.44 23.48 16.17
N ARG A 439 6.11 23.43 16.02
CA ARG A 439 5.47 23.81 14.77
C ARG A 439 5.86 25.27 14.52
N LYS A 440 6.81 25.52 13.63
CA LYS A 440 6.93 26.86 13.04
C LYS A 440 5.56 27.18 12.46
N LYS A 441 4.81 28.06 13.14
CA LYS A 441 3.60 28.64 12.56
C LYS A 441 4.03 29.11 11.17
N ARG A 442 3.39 28.61 10.12
CA ARG A 442 3.61 29.17 8.79
C ARG A 442 3.40 30.66 8.93
N ASP A 443 4.42 31.43 8.62
CA ASP A 443 4.29 32.87 8.55
C ASP A 443 3.32 33.19 7.41
N THR A 444 2.04 33.28 7.76
CA THR A 444 0.95 33.61 6.83
C THR A 444 0.99 35.07 6.47
N SER A 445 1.70 35.90 7.24
CA SER A 445 1.77 37.36 7.06
C SER A 445 2.22 37.76 5.66
N LYS A 446 3.23 37.07 5.10
CA LYS A 446 3.67 37.33 3.72
C LYS A 446 2.65 36.87 2.66
N GLY A 447 1.86 35.86 2.96
CA GLY A 447 0.77 35.39 2.11
C GLY A 447 -0.42 36.34 2.15
N ASP A 448 -0.76 36.81 3.34
CA ASP A 448 -1.88 37.74 3.58
C ASP A 448 -1.57 39.13 3.00
N SER A 449 -0.34 39.64 3.16
CA SER A 449 0.11 40.88 2.52
C SER A 449 0.03 40.83 1.00
N LYS A 450 0.42 39.71 0.39
CA LYS A 450 0.30 39.51 -1.07
C LYS A 450 -1.15 39.41 -1.52
N LEU A 451 -2.00 38.76 -0.72
CA LEU A 451 -3.44 38.66 -0.99
C LEU A 451 -4.10 40.02 -0.94
N GLN A 452 -3.78 40.84 0.08
CA GLN A 452 -4.30 42.19 0.20
C GLN A 452 -3.83 43.09 -0.93
N LEU A 453 -2.56 43.04 -1.31
CA LEU A 453 -2.03 43.78 -2.45
C LEU A 453 -2.75 43.42 -3.76
N ILE A 454 -2.93 42.15 -4.04
CA ILE A 454 -3.62 41.69 -5.25
C ILE A 454 -5.10 42.07 -5.21
N LYS A 455 -5.74 42.02 -4.03
CA LYS A 455 -7.13 42.47 -3.83
C LYS A 455 -7.26 43.97 -4.10
N GLY A 456 -6.39 44.80 -3.54
CA GLY A 456 -6.37 46.23 -3.80
C GLY A 456 -6.26 46.58 -5.29
N LEU A 457 -5.32 45.97 -5.99
CA LEU A 457 -5.16 46.16 -7.44
C LEU A 457 -6.38 45.68 -8.24
N LEU A 458 -7.04 44.61 -7.79
CA LEU A 458 -8.26 44.12 -8.43
C LEU A 458 -9.43 45.09 -8.20
N ASP A 459 -9.57 45.65 -7.00
CA ASP A 459 -10.59 46.63 -6.63
C ASP A 459 -10.37 47.96 -7.41
N GLU A 460 -9.13 48.28 -7.75
CA GLU A 460 -8.74 49.39 -8.64
C GLU A 460 -8.99 49.12 -10.13
N GLY A 461 -9.46 47.90 -10.48
CA GLY A 461 -9.86 47.52 -11.84
C GLY A 461 -8.74 46.94 -12.72
N TYR A 462 -7.56 46.67 -12.16
CA TYR A 462 -6.47 46.05 -12.92
C TYR A 462 -6.78 44.61 -13.32
N LYS A 463 -6.47 44.27 -14.57
CA LYS A 463 -6.59 42.86 -15.07
C LYS A 463 -5.42 42.01 -14.60
N GLN A 464 -5.61 40.69 -14.60
CA GLN A 464 -4.60 39.73 -14.13
C GLN A 464 -3.20 39.96 -14.73
N SER A 465 -3.09 40.22 -16.04
CA SER A 465 -1.80 40.48 -16.70
C SER A 465 -1.12 41.74 -16.18
N GLN A 466 -1.89 42.77 -15.89
CA GLN A 466 -1.40 44.03 -15.34
C GLN A 466 -0.95 43.84 -13.87
N ILE A 467 -1.70 43.08 -13.08
CA ILE A 467 -1.33 42.70 -11.72
C ILE A 467 0.00 41.92 -11.69
N ILE A 468 0.19 41.00 -12.64
CA ILE A 468 1.46 40.28 -12.80
C ILE A 468 2.61 41.25 -13.10
N ALA A 469 2.40 42.17 -14.04
CA ALA A 469 3.41 43.18 -14.42
C ALA A 469 3.76 44.12 -13.26
N ILE A 470 2.77 44.59 -12.52
CA ILE A 470 2.95 45.52 -11.37
C ILE A 470 3.64 44.82 -10.19
N THR A 471 3.20 43.61 -9.85
CA THR A 471 3.69 42.91 -8.66
C THR A 471 4.96 42.11 -8.86
N GLY A 472 5.30 41.75 -10.10
CA GLY A 472 6.38 40.82 -10.40
C GLY A 472 6.15 39.39 -9.90
N PHE A 473 4.94 39.07 -9.45
CA PHE A 473 4.64 37.72 -8.94
C PHE A 473 4.47 36.73 -10.10
N LYS A 474 4.84 35.46 -9.83
CA LYS A 474 4.63 34.39 -10.79
C LYS A 474 3.13 34.28 -11.14
N GLU A 475 2.81 34.11 -12.40
CA GLU A 475 1.45 34.02 -12.92
C GLU A 475 0.57 33.03 -12.14
N ASN A 476 1.08 31.83 -11.85
CA ASN A 476 0.35 30.82 -11.06
C ASN A 476 0.04 31.28 -9.62
N SER A 477 0.92 32.10 -9.02
CA SER A 477 0.66 32.67 -7.70
C SER A 477 -0.49 33.68 -7.76
N VAL A 478 -0.48 34.57 -8.77
CA VAL A 478 -1.56 35.55 -8.96
C VAL A 478 -2.89 34.86 -9.24
N LYS A 479 -2.91 33.85 -10.13
CA LYS A 479 -4.11 33.03 -10.39
C LYS A 479 -4.66 32.39 -9.11
N GLY A 480 -3.77 31.83 -8.24
CA GLY A 480 -4.14 31.23 -6.97
C GLY A 480 -4.78 32.24 -6.00
N TYR A 481 -4.23 33.45 -5.91
CA TYR A 481 -4.79 34.50 -5.07
C TYR A 481 -6.13 35.03 -5.61
N LEU A 482 -6.26 35.25 -6.92
CA LEU A 482 -7.52 35.65 -7.54
C LEU A 482 -8.63 34.61 -7.32
N LYS A 483 -8.30 33.32 -7.40
CA LYS A 483 -9.27 32.25 -7.06
C LYS A 483 -9.75 32.31 -5.62
N ARG A 484 -8.83 32.60 -4.68
CA ARG A 484 -9.18 32.76 -3.24
C ARG A 484 -10.06 33.99 -3.00
N ILE A 485 -9.77 35.12 -3.63
CA ILE A 485 -10.56 36.36 -3.54
C ILE A 485 -11.98 36.11 -4.05
N ARG A 486 -12.13 35.49 -5.24
CA ARG A 486 -13.45 35.18 -5.82
C ARG A 486 -14.26 34.14 -5.01
N LYS A 487 -13.59 33.28 -4.26
CA LYS A 487 -14.28 32.30 -3.39
C LYS A 487 -14.72 32.90 -2.06
N ALA A 488 -14.11 34.02 -1.67
CA ALA A 488 -14.43 34.76 -0.42
C ALA A 488 -15.42 35.88 -0.63
N ALA A 489 -15.68 36.29 -1.89
CA ALA A 489 -16.73 37.23 -2.31
C ALA A 489 -17.98 36.45 -2.71
#